data_502bdbe74d6cbe8df83687bbf53e7581
#
_entry.id   502bdbe74d6cbe8df83687bbf53e7581
#
_cell.length_a   1.000
_cell.length_b   1.000
_cell.length_c   1.000
_cell.angle_alpha   90.00
_cell.angle_beta   90.00
_cell.angle_gamma   90.00
#
_symmetry.space_group_name_H-M   'P 1'
#
loop_
_entity.id
_entity.type
_entity.pdbx_description
1 polymer ?
#
loop_
_entity_poly.entity_id
_entity_poly.type
_entity_poly.pdbx_seq_one_letter_code
_entity_poly.pdbx_strand_id
1 'polypeptide(L)'
;MLLSSLAWSWPLQVGAFDATKLEDFKTTNVCKYCDLTDAPMSGRDMRGADLQNANLSGAKLDKANMAERPMEKRTLVTNFEDANLRRTDFTDANLHLANFTNAYLREANLSGADLSDAVLTKANLKGALLAGTNLKGAKMDDVKLDDAKFCKTVMPDGAVNDSGC
;
A
#
# COMPACT_ATOMS: atom_id res chain seq x y z
N MET A 1 -37.95 12.66 -18.51
CA MET A 1 -37.30 11.42 -18.08
C MET A 1 -36.18 11.81 -17.11
N LEU A 2 -36.46 11.66 -15.82
CA LEU A 2 -35.56 12.08 -14.73
C LEU A 2 -34.51 10.97 -14.50
N LEU A 3 -33.26 11.26 -14.78
CA LEU A 3 -32.13 10.42 -14.38
C LEU A 3 -31.88 10.69 -12.88
N SER A 4 -32.29 9.76 -12.05
CA SER A 4 -31.99 9.75 -10.62
C SER A 4 -30.51 9.50 -10.41
N SER A 5 -29.76 10.58 -10.16
CA SER A 5 -28.42 10.51 -9.60
C SER A 5 -28.54 10.03 -8.14
N LEU A 6 -28.26 8.75 -7.90
CA LEU A 6 -27.99 8.25 -6.56
C LEU A 6 -26.63 8.83 -6.14
N ALA A 7 -26.68 10.06 -5.63
CA ALA A 7 -25.59 10.63 -4.89
C ALA A 7 -25.42 9.82 -3.60
N TRP A 8 -24.39 8.99 -3.53
CA TRP A 8 -23.94 8.36 -2.30
C TRP A 8 -23.40 9.47 -1.42
N SER A 9 -24.26 10.02 -0.56
CA SER A 9 -23.86 10.98 0.46
C SER A 9 -23.05 10.24 1.53
N TRP A 10 -21.74 10.33 1.45
CA TRP A 10 -20.85 9.95 2.53
C TRP A 10 -20.92 11.02 3.60
N PRO A 11 -21.00 10.67 4.90
CA PRO A 11 -20.94 11.69 5.93
C PRO A 11 -19.59 12.40 5.83
N LEU A 12 -19.63 13.73 5.83
CA LEU A 12 -18.46 14.60 5.92
C LEU A 12 -17.73 14.29 7.22
N GLN A 13 -16.74 13.40 7.18
CA GLN A 13 -15.82 13.22 8.29
C GLN A 13 -14.75 14.31 8.20
N VAL A 14 -14.77 15.20 9.16
CA VAL A 14 -13.79 16.27 9.36
C VAL A 14 -12.45 15.61 9.67
N GLY A 15 -11.49 15.78 8.79
CA GLY A 15 -10.12 15.27 8.96
C GLY A 15 -9.65 14.27 7.90
N ALA A 16 -10.40 14.04 6.85
CA ALA A 16 -10.20 13.01 5.86
C ALA A 16 -9.75 13.60 4.51
N PHE A 17 -9.11 12.76 3.74
CA PHE A 17 -8.62 12.89 2.38
C PHE A 17 -9.40 13.88 1.49
N ASP A 18 -8.73 14.43 0.49
CA ASP A 18 -9.37 15.21 -0.57
C ASP A 18 -10.23 14.28 -1.44
N ALA A 19 -11.56 14.36 -1.27
CA ALA A 19 -12.51 13.51 -1.98
C ALA A 19 -12.43 13.71 -3.50
N THR A 20 -12.10 14.92 -3.97
CA THR A 20 -11.93 15.19 -5.41
C THR A 20 -10.70 14.48 -5.94
N LYS A 21 -9.59 14.46 -5.19
CA LYS A 21 -8.38 13.72 -5.53
C LYS A 21 -8.60 12.21 -5.54
N LEU A 22 -9.43 11.69 -4.64
CA LEU A 22 -9.80 10.28 -4.66
C LEU A 22 -10.61 9.92 -5.91
N GLU A 23 -11.55 10.76 -6.34
CA GLU A 23 -12.29 10.52 -7.58
C GLU A 23 -11.39 10.63 -8.82
N ASP A 24 -10.51 11.61 -8.89
CA ASP A 24 -9.50 11.72 -9.95
C ASP A 24 -8.59 10.47 -9.98
N PHE A 25 -8.14 10.01 -8.81
CA PHE A 25 -7.33 8.81 -8.70
C PHE A 25 -8.06 7.56 -9.21
N LYS A 26 -9.34 7.40 -8.91
CA LYS A 26 -10.14 6.27 -9.40
C LYS A 26 -10.19 6.17 -10.93
N THR A 27 -10.06 7.28 -11.63
CA THR A 27 -10.14 7.33 -13.09
C THR A 27 -8.77 7.29 -13.75
N THR A 28 -7.77 7.95 -13.17
CA THR A 28 -6.44 8.12 -13.75
C THR A 28 -5.42 7.10 -13.25
N ASN A 29 -5.66 6.51 -12.07
CA ASN A 29 -4.71 5.68 -11.33
C ASN A 29 -3.39 6.41 -10.97
N VAL A 30 -3.43 7.75 -10.93
CA VAL A 30 -2.29 8.62 -10.60
C VAL A 30 -2.71 9.62 -9.54
N CYS A 31 -1.96 9.64 -8.43
CA CYS A 31 -2.22 10.56 -7.32
C CYS A 31 -0.92 10.95 -6.61
N LYS A 32 0.00 11.55 -7.37
CA LYS A 32 1.26 12.07 -6.80
C LYS A 32 0.98 13.26 -5.90
N TYR A 33 1.67 13.30 -4.74
CA TYR A 33 1.55 14.39 -3.76
C TYR A 33 0.14 14.62 -3.22
N CYS A 34 -0.81 13.69 -3.43
CA CYS A 34 -2.16 13.87 -2.91
C CYS A 34 -2.27 13.53 -1.42
N ASP A 35 -3.30 14.08 -0.80
CA ASP A 35 -3.73 13.67 0.52
C ASP A 35 -4.89 12.65 0.40
N LEU A 36 -4.58 11.40 0.76
CA LEU A 36 -5.50 10.27 0.84
C LEU A 36 -5.54 9.72 2.28
N THR A 37 -5.28 10.58 3.27
CA THR A 37 -5.31 10.21 4.69
C THR A 37 -6.65 9.58 5.04
N ASP A 38 -6.61 8.42 5.71
CA ASP A 38 -7.78 7.63 6.12
C ASP A 38 -8.72 7.21 4.97
N ALA A 39 -8.29 7.31 3.70
CA ALA A 39 -9.13 6.99 2.54
C ALA A 39 -9.57 5.51 2.54
N PRO A 40 -10.88 5.24 2.32
CA PRO A 40 -11.42 3.89 2.28
C PRO A 40 -11.25 3.29 0.87
N MET A 41 -10.20 2.49 0.66
CA MET A 41 -9.85 1.92 -0.64
C MET A 41 -9.74 0.39 -0.61
N SER A 42 -10.37 -0.25 0.38
CA SER A 42 -10.33 -1.71 0.54
C SER A 42 -10.81 -2.48 -0.70
N GLY A 43 -10.11 -3.55 -1.06
CA GLY A 43 -10.46 -4.45 -2.16
C GLY A 43 -10.40 -3.86 -3.56
N ARG A 44 -9.82 -2.67 -3.75
CA ARG A 44 -9.76 -2.01 -5.06
C ARG A 44 -8.67 -2.61 -5.96
N ASP A 45 -8.94 -2.58 -7.28
CA ASP A 45 -7.91 -2.81 -8.29
C ASP A 45 -7.18 -1.49 -8.58
N MET A 46 -5.95 -1.38 -8.12
CA MET A 46 -5.06 -0.22 -8.26
C MET A 46 -3.72 -0.63 -8.89
N ARG A 47 -3.74 -1.67 -9.71
CA ARG A 47 -2.52 -2.18 -10.35
C ARG A 47 -1.81 -1.12 -11.17
N GLY A 48 -0.51 -0.96 -10.93
CA GLY A 48 0.33 0.05 -11.58
C GLY A 48 -0.02 1.48 -11.20
N ALA A 49 -0.63 1.70 -10.02
CA ALA A 49 -0.94 3.03 -9.51
C ALA A 49 0.34 3.84 -9.24
N ASP A 50 0.29 5.14 -9.51
CA ASP A 50 1.37 6.07 -9.19
C ASP A 50 0.95 6.97 -8.02
N LEU A 51 1.45 6.62 -6.83
CA LEU A 51 1.17 7.24 -5.54
C LEU A 51 2.44 7.86 -4.94
N GLN A 52 3.40 8.20 -5.78
CA GLN A 52 4.68 8.79 -5.36
C GLN A 52 4.44 10.06 -4.54
N ASN A 53 5.12 10.17 -3.38
CA ASN A 53 4.99 11.27 -2.43
C ASN A 53 3.56 11.49 -1.89
N ALA A 54 2.61 10.58 -2.09
CA ALA A 54 1.27 10.72 -1.55
C ALA A 54 1.24 10.49 -0.04
N ASN A 55 0.28 11.11 0.64
CA ASN A 55 -0.03 10.85 2.03
C ASN A 55 -1.22 9.89 2.14
N LEU A 56 -0.98 8.65 2.52
CA LEU A 56 -1.99 7.60 2.73
C LEU A 56 -2.03 7.17 4.21
N SER A 57 -1.60 8.05 5.13
CA SER A 57 -1.58 7.71 6.55
C SER A 57 -2.96 7.27 7.04
N GLY A 58 -3.06 6.09 7.63
CA GLY A 58 -4.31 5.51 8.12
C GLY A 58 -5.26 4.99 7.04
N ALA A 59 -4.92 5.10 5.75
CA ALA A 59 -5.78 4.61 4.67
C ALA A 59 -6.04 3.11 4.78
N LYS A 60 -7.21 2.66 4.33
CA LYS A 60 -7.60 1.25 4.28
C LYS A 60 -7.39 0.70 2.88
N LEU A 61 -6.42 -0.16 2.72
CA LEU A 61 -6.01 -0.79 1.48
C LEU A 61 -6.02 -2.33 1.61
N ASP A 62 -6.74 -2.83 2.63
CA ASP A 62 -6.88 -4.27 2.85
C ASP A 62 -7.49 -4.95 1.61
N LYS A 63 -6.94 -6.10 1.23
CA LYS A 63 -7.33 -6.88 0.04
C LYS A 63 -7.24 -6.11 -1.29
N ALA A 64 -6.61 -4.94 -1.31
CA ALA A 64 -6.43 -4.21 -2.57
C ALA A 64 -5.41 -4.94 -3.47
N ASN A 65 -5.66 -4.90 -4.78
CA ASN A 65 -4.73 -5.40 -5.77
C ASN A 65 -3.87 -4.26 -6.30
N MET A 66 -2.62 -4.22 -5.90
CA MET A 66 -1.63 -3.20 -6.24
C MET A 66 -0.38 -3.82 -6.86
N ALA A 67 -0.52 -4.99 -7.47
CA ALA A 67 0.52 -5.63 -8.24
C ALA A 67 0.86 -4.83 -9.52
N GLU A 68 1.75 -5.34 -10.31
CA GLU A 68 2.08 -4.77 -11.60
C GLU A 68 0.89 -4.83 -12.58
N ARG A 69 0.85 -3.89 -13.50
CA ARG A 69 -0.09 -3.88 -14.62
C ARG A 69 0.69 -4.07 -15.93
N PRO A 70 0.64 -5.25 -16.55
CA PRO A 70 1.29 -5.47 -17.83
C PRO A 70 0.64 -4.65 -18.94
N MET A 71 1.45 -4.05 -19.79
CA MET A 71 1.04 -3.34 -21.00
C MET A 71 1.89 -3.84 -22.17
N GLU A 72 1.46 -3.61 -23.42
CA GLU A 72 2.11 -4.15 -24.63
C GLU A 72 3.64 -3.90 -24.70
N LYS A 73 4.12 -2.77 -24.19
CA LYS A 73 5.55 -2.37 -24.29
C LYS A 73 6.26 -2.19 -22.96
N ARG A 74 5.55 -2.25 -21.83
CA ARG A 74 6.11 -2.03 -20.50
C ARG A 74 5.21 -2.61 -19.42
N THR A 75 5.76 -2.87 -18.26
CA THR A 75 5.01 -3.19 -17.05
C THR A 75 4.96 -1.96 -16.16
N LEU A 76 3.77 -1.56 -15.75
CA LEU A 76 3.60 -0.52 -14.72
C LEU A 76 3.54 -1.20 -13.36
N VAL A 77 4.43 -0.81 -12.46
CA VAL A 77 4.40 -1.25 -11.06
C VAL A 77 3.71 -0.19 -10.21
N THR A 78 3.04 -0.62 -9.15
CA THR A 78 2.49 0.35 -8.18
C THR A 78 3.63 1.05 -7.48
N ASN A 79 3.60 2.39 -7.48
CA ASN A 79 4.70 3.21 -7.00
C ASN A 79 4.30 4.00 -5.75
N PHE A 80 4.91 3.65 -4.62
CA PHE A 80 4.78 4.31 -3.31
C PHE A 80 6.08 5.01 -2.88
N GLU A 81 6.95 5.33 -3.83
CA GLU A 81 8.22 6.01 -3.51
C GLU A 81 7.96 7.29 -2.72
N ASP A 82 8.71 7.47 -1.61
CA ASP A 82 8.59 8.60 -0.68
C ASP A 82 7.17 8.79 -0.06
N ALA A 83 6.23 7.84 -0.23
CA ALA A 83 4.88 7.97 0.29
C ALA A 83 4.84 7.85 1.83
N ASN A 84 3.92 8.59 2.45
CA ASN A 84 3.59 8.42 3.85
C ASN A 84 2.48 7.35 4.01
N LEU A 85 2.86 6.17 4.49
CA LEU A 85 2.02 4.99 4.66
C LEU A 85 1.91 4.58 6.15
N ARG A 86 2.05 5.55 7.04
CA ARG A 86 1.95 5.27 8.48
C ARG A 86 0.57 4.78 8.85
N ARG A 87 0.51 3.67 9.61
CA ARG A 87 -0.74 3.03 10.06
C ARG A 87 -1.70 2.64 8.93
N THR A 88 -1.21 2.60 7.69
CA THR A 88 -2.00 2.12 6.56
C THR A 88 -2.30 0.63 6.75
N ASP A 89 -3.52 0.24 6.45
CA ASP A 89 -3.92 -1.16 6.47
C ASP A 89 -3.78 -1.80 5.09
N PHE A 90 -2.81 -2.70 4.96
CA PHE A 90 -2.54 -3.50 3.77
C PHE A 90 -2.85 -4.99 3.98
N THR A 91 -3.70 -5.31 4.95
CA THR A 91 -4.02 -6.72 5.24
C THR A 91 -4.47 -7.46 3.98
N ASP A 92 -3.82 -8.60 3.69
CA ASP A 92 -4.10 -9.44 2.52
C ASP A 92 -3.99 -8.72 1.16
N ALA A 93 -3.33 -7.56 1.09
CA ALA A 93 -3.13 -6.83 -0.17
C ALA A 93 -2.11 -7.55 -1.08
N ASN A 94 -2.35 -7.49 -2.39
CA ASN A 94 -1.37 -7.91 -3.37
C ASN A 94 -0.48 -6.72 -3.77
N LEU A 95 0.77 -6.74 -3.34
CA LEU A 95 1.80 -5.72 -3.51
C LEU A 95 3.01 -6.25 -4.30
N HIS A 96 2.80 -7.33 -5.06
CA HIS A 96 3.86 -7.93 -5.86
C HIS A 96 4.53 -6.90 -6.78
N LEU A 97 5.87 -6.88 -6.80
CA LEU A 97 6.70 -5.93 -7.55
C LEU A 97 6.51 -4.44 -7.18
N ALA A 98 5.69 -4.07 -6.19
CA ALA A 98 5.47 -2.67 -5.83
C ALA A 98 6.75 -1.97 -5.36
N ASN A 99 6.88 -0.67 -5.66
CA ASN A 99 8.01 0.16 -5.26
C ASN A 99 7.69 0.97 -4.00
N PHE A 100 8.36 0.65 -2.89
CA PHE A 100 8.28 1.35 -1.60
C PHE A 100 9.60 2.05 -1.24
N THR A 101 10.41 2.41 -2.22
CA THR A 101 11.69 3.09 -1.94
C THR A 101 11.47 4.34 -1.09
N ASN A 102 12.20 4.47 0.02
CA ASN A 102 12.09 5.56 1.00
C ASN A 102 10.69 5.69 1.68
N ALA A 103 9.73 4.81 1.47
CA ALA A 103 8.38 4.93 2.02
C ALA A 103 8.36 4.87 3.56
N TYR A 104 7.42 5.56 4.18
CA TYR A 104 7.22 5.61 5.63
C TYR A 104 6.09 4.67 6.05
N LEU A 105 6.41 3.39 6.34
CA LEU A 105 5.49 2.31 6.70
C LEU A 105 5.41 2.06 8.22
N ARG A 106 5.71 3.07 9.04
CA ARG A 106 5.66 2.90 10.50
C ARG A 106 4.27 2.48 10.97
N GLU A 107 4.24 1.41 11.78
CA GLU A 107 3.00 0.88 12.36
C GLU A 107 1.97 0.45 11.29
N ALA A 108 2.38 0.28 10.03
CA ALA A 108 1.51 -0.26 8.98
C ALA A 108 1.18 -1.73 9.25
N ASN A 109 -0.03 -2.15 8.88
CA ASN A 109 -0.44 -3.55 8.95
C ASN A 109 -0.27 -4.20 7.57
N LEU A 110 0.73 -5.05 7.44
CA LEU A 110 1.05 -5.82 6.23
C LEU A 110 0.71 -7.31 6.39
N SER A 111 -0.09 -7.66 7.40
CA SER A 111 -0.40 -9.07 7.69
C SER A 111 -1.06 -9.76 6.49
N GLY A 112 -0.52 -10.89 6.08
CA GLY A 112 -1.01 -11.65 4.93
C GLY A 112 -0.71 -11.03 3.56
N ALA A 113 -0.11 -9.85 3.50
CA ALA A 113 0.18 -9.18 2.22
C ALA A 113 1.25 -9.92 1.40
N ASP A 114 1.11 -9.88 0.08
CA ASP A 114 2.14 -10.37 -0.85
C ASP A 114 3.03 -9.22 -1.32
N LEU A 115 4.23 -9.14 -0.79
CA LEU A 115 5.31 -8.21 -1.17
C LEU A 115 6.43 -8.92 -1.93
N SER A 116 6.13 -10.07 -2.56
CA SER A 116 7.17 -10.77 -3.32
C SER A 116 7.74 -9.88 -4.43
N ASP A 117 9.05 -9.91 -4.57
CA ASP A 117 9.83 -9.10 -5.52
C ASP A 117 9.65 -7.58 -5.40
N ALA A 118 9.01 -7.08 -4.33
CA ALA A 118 8.85 -5.65 -4.07
C ALA A 118 10.19 -4.96 -3.76
N VAL A 119 10.27 -3.66 -3.99
CA VAL A 119 11.43 -2.83 -3.65
C VAL A 119 11.13 -2.04 -2.38
N LEU A 120 11.80 -2.37 -1.28
CA LEU A 120 11.66 -1.73 0.03
C LEU A 120 12.91 -0.94 0.44
N THR A 121 13.83 -0.69 -0.49
CA THR A 121 15.10 -0.01 -0.21
C THR A 121 14.87 1.29 0.58
N LYS A 122 15.53 1.42 1.75
CA LYS A 122 15.41 2.54 2.68
C LYS A 122 14.01 2.77 3.27
N ALA A 123 13.06 1.86 3.08
CA ALA A 123 11.74 1.97 3.69
C ALA A 123 11.83 1.90 5.22
N ASN A 124 10.91 2.59 5.90
CA ASN A 124 10.82 2.59 7.35
C ASN A 124 9.61 1.78 7.83
N LEU A 125 9.85 0.52 8.20
CA LEU A 125 8.86 -0.44 8.71
C LEU A 125 8.86 -0.53 10.25
N LYS A 126 9.35 0.48 10.95
CA LYS A 126 9.39 0.46 12.42
C LYS A 126 7.99 0.19 13.00
N GLY A 127 7.87 -0.87 13.82
CA GLY A 127 6.61 -1.27 14.45
C GLY A 127 5.56 -1.84 13.50
N ALA A 128 5.89 -2.12 12.24
CA ALA A 128 4.96 -2.72 11.28
C ALA A 128 4.58 -4.15 11.66
N LEU A 129 3.37 -4.57 11.31
CA LEU A 129 2.87 -5.94 11.47
C LEU A 129 3.09 -6.71 10.17
N LEU A 130 3.88 -7.78 10.23
CA LEU A 130 4.30 -8.59 9.08
C LEU A 130 3.86 -10.06 9.21
N ALA A 131 2.86 -10.35 10.03
CA ALA A 131 2.42 -11.72 10.24
C ALA A 131 1.86 -12.34 8.94
N GLY A 132 2.43 -13.47 8.50
CA GLY A 132 2.02 -14.13 7.25
C GLY A 132 2.40 -13.39 5.98
N THR A 133 3.14 -12.31 6.06
CA THR A 133 3.60 -11.54 4.89
C THR A 133 4.59 -12.35 4.05
N ASN A 134 4.45 -12.29 2.73
CA ASN A 134 5.39 -12.85 1.77
C ASN A 134 6.36 -11.75 1.26
N LEU A 135 7.63 -11.83 1.67
CA LEU A 135 8.71 -10.92 1.23
C LEU A 135 9.70 -11.63 0.27
N LYS A 136 9.37 -12.82 -0.24
CA LYS A 136 10.30 -13.60 -1.08
C LYS A 136 10.79 -12.75 -2.25
N GLY A 137 12.13 -12.67 -2.43
CA GLY A 137 12.75 -11.88 -3.50
C GLY A 137 12.72 -10.36 -3.30
N ALA A 138 12.07 -9.85 -2.24
CA ALA A 138 12.00 -8.42 -1.97
C ALA A 138 13.40 -7.81 -1.73
N LYS A 139 13.63 -6.60 -2.25
CA LYS A 139 14.87 -5.83 -2.03
C LYS A 139 14.72 -5.00 -0.76
N MET A 140 15.52 -5.33 0.26
CA MET A 140 15.39 -4.75 1.60
C MET A 140 16.67 -4.02 2.05
N ASP A 141 17.41 -3.40 1.13
CA ASP A 141 18.61 -2.64 1.46
C ASP A 141 18.28 -1.44 2.35
N ASP A 142 18.98 -1.27 3.47
CA ASP A 142 18.84 -0.18 4.42
C ASP A 142 17.42 -0.03 5.04
N VAL A 143 16.61 -1.08 5.06
CA VAL A 143 15.26 -1.07 5.67
C VAL A 143 15.36 -0.97 7.20
N LYS A 144 14.51 -0.12 7.80
CA LYS A 144 14.36 -0.03 9.26
C LYS A 144 13.25 -0.95 9.75
N LEU A 145 13.60 -1.94 10.59
CA LEU A 145 12.71 -2.98 11.09
C LEU A 145 12.58 -2.96 12.63
N ASP A 146 13.00 -1.89 13.30
CA ASP A 146 12.91 -1.80 14.77
C ASP A 146 11.46 -2.06 15.22
N ASP A 147 11.27 -2.92 16.20
CA ASP A 147 9.97 -3.29 16.76
C ASP A 147 8.96 -3.90 15.76
N ALA A 148 9.37 -4.21 14.52
CA ALA A 148 8.52 -4.92 13.57
C ALA A 148 8.16 -6.33 14.08
N LYS A 149 6.92 -6.76 13.83
CA LYS A 149 6.39 -8.05 14.32
C LYS A 149 6.33 -9.07 13.19
N PHE A 150 7.14 -10.11 13.31
CA PHE A 150 7.20 -11.23 12.38
C PHE A 150 6.47 -12.43 12.98
N CYS A 151 5.61 -13.07 12.21
CA CYS A 151 5.02 -14.36 12.55
C CYS A 151 4.66 -15.08 11.27
N LYS A 152 5.24 -16.23 10.98
CA LYS A 152 5.10 -16.94 9.70
C LYS A 152 5.42 -16.06 8.49
N THR A 153 6.33 -15.11 8.65
CA THR A 153 6.74 -14.18 7.59
C THR A 153 7.77 -14.86 6.70
N VAL A 154 7.51 -14.90 5.41
CA VAL A 154 8.50 -15.39 4.43
C VAL A 154 9.47 -14.26 4.12
N MET A 155 10.74 -14.45 4.45
CA MET A 155 11.82 -13.47 4.25
C MET A 155 12.33 -13.49 2.80
N PRO A 156 13.14 -12.51 2.37
CA PRO A 156 13.59 -12.40 0.98
C PRO A 156 14.31 -13.65 0.43
N ASP A 157 15.03 -14.36 1.27
CA ASP A 157 15.72 -15.62 0.92
C ASP A 157 14.79 -16.85 0.94
N GLY A 158 13.52 -16.68 1.29
CA GLY A 158 12.52 -17.73 1.43
C GLY A 158 12.48 -18.40 2.81
N ALA A 159 13.36 -18.02 3.76
CA ALA A 159 13.27 -18.49 5.14
C ALA A 159 12.02 -17.96 5.83
N VAL A 160 11.47 -18.75 6.78
CA VAL A 160 10.32 -18.30 7.58
C VAL A 160 10.80 -17.69 8.89
N ASN A 161 10.34 -16.48 9.19
CA ASN A 161 10.62 -15.79 10.45
C ASN A 161 9.40 -15.86 11.38
N ASP A 162 9.56 -16.53 12.51
CA ASP A 162 8.55 -16.74 13.55
C ASP A 162 8.87 -16.01 14.87
N SER A 163 9.82 -15.06 14.85
CA SER A 163 10.36 -14.43 16.07
C SER A 163 9.33 -13.61 16.85
N GLY A 164 8.20 -13.26 16.26
CA GLY A 164 7.13 -12.46 16.88
C GLY A 164 5.80 -13.18 17.04
N CYS A 165 5.76 -14.53 16.85
CA CYS A 165 4.62 -15.33 17.23
C CYS A 165 4.61 -15.52 18.75
#